data_c2fce36b043ef8a72c4cb9731afa75e9
#
_entry.id   c2fce36b043ef8a72c4cb9731afa75e9
#
_cell.length_a   1.000
_cell.length_b   1.000
_cell.length_c   1.000
_cell.angle_alpha   90.00
_cell.angle_beta   90.00
_cell.angle_gamma   90.00
#
_symmetry.space_group_name_H-M   'P 1'
#
loop_
_entity.id
_entity.type
_entity.pdbx_description
1 polymer ?
#
loop_
_entity_poly.entity_id
_entity_poly.type
_entity_poly.pdbx_seq_one_letter_code
_entity_poly.pdbx_strand_id
1 'polypeptide(L)'
;MIGTLCRFALLTLLAVAPATWAASPEQVPTVHGLSLYGEPGLPAGFTSFPYVNPNAPKGGSLTRAVPVSFNSTNPFIITGSAAAGIDYLGQSYLYDSLMVSDPAEIFSAYGLLASGIRLDPQRRWMEFDLDPRARFHDGEPVTAEDVVFTFNLLVEKGAPFFRGYYADVTSVRAEGPLTVHFDFAENNSPELPLILGQLPVLPAHYWKDRDFSRPTLEIPVGSGPYRIERLDPGRQIVYRRDPDYWARDLPVNRGRFNIDRLIFDTYLDDSVALEAFRAGNIDLRAEMTASNWATGYQGPAMERGLIGQLVVATHNPAPLQAFVPNLRRAQFQDPRVRRAIGLAYDFEWQNRNLFYSQYRRTRGMFDGSEMEATGLPEGEELALLEPLRDQLPPEVFEEPLPIEEPSDLRERLRQALALLEEAGYRVENDRMVDAQGRSLSFEILLWDGRMQRMVLPYVRNLRRIGIDARVRVVDPSQYQVRISQHDYDMIIGSFAQSSSPGNEQREFWTSDYADRPQSRNTAGIRNPAIDQLVESLIRADSRESLDAHARALDRALRWNFYLVPQYHNPGARIAYWRKLAFPLPFPDYGLDLDAWWVDSQRASRVEAAQDDQQP
;
A
#
# COMPACT_ATOMS: atom_id res chain seq x y z
N MET A 1 -14.23 -4.16 91.19
CA MET A 1 -15.43 -4.41 90.42
C MET A 1 -15.11 -4.25 88.99
N ILE A 2 -14.96 -5.31 88.38
CA ILE A 2 -15.20 -5.82 87.02
C ILE A 2 -15.16 -4.74 85.90
N GLY A 3 -14.09 -4.71 85.12
CA GLY A 3 -13.92 -3.98 83.88
C GLY A 3 -13.66 -4.95 82.75
N THR A 4 -14.55 -4.99 81.77
CA THR A 4 -14.57 -5.91 80.63
C THR A 4 -13.66 -5.39 79.50
N LEU A 5 -12.67 -6.17 79.11
CA LEU A 5 -11.84 -5.95 77.94
C LEU A 5 -12.57 -6.42 76.66
N CYS A 6 -12.87 -5.48 75.73
CA CYS A 6 -13.25 -5.78 74.36
C CYS A 6 -11.97 -5.93 73.50
N ARG A 7 -11.72 -7.14 72.98
CA ARG A 7 -10.72 -7.37 71.91
C ARG A 7 -11.38 -7.16 70.54
N PHE A 8 -10.92 -6.16 69.81
CA PHE A 8 -11.20 -6.01 68.37
C PHE A 8 -10.24 -6.92 67.60
N ALA A 9 -10.80 -7.92 66.92
CA ALA A 9 -10.06 -8.71 65.93
C ALA A 9 -10.15 -8.00 64.55
N LEU A 10 -9.02 -7.51 64.06
CA LEU A 10 -8.88 -6.96 62.73
C LEU A 10 -8.73 -8.15 61.75
N LEU A 11 -9.80 -8.44 61.00
CA LEU A 11 -9.71 -9.36 59.84
C LEU A 11 -9.13 -8.58 58.62
N THR A 12 -7.89 -8.81 58.33
CA THR A 12 -7.26 -8.43 57.06
C THR A 12 -7.72 -9.38 55.95
N LEU A 13 -8.66 -8.91 55.13
CA LEU A 13 -8.97 -9.55 53.85
C LEU A 13 -7.79 -9.31 52.91
N LEU A 14 -6.96 -10.33 52.67
CA LEU A 14 -6.07 -10.37 51.53
C LEU A 14 -6.95 -10.57 50.27
N ALA A 15 -7.09 -9.52 49.45
CA ALA A 15 -7.60 -9.63 48.11
C ALA A 15 -6.52 -10.32 47.26
N VAL A 16 -6.66 -11.62 47.04
CA VAL A 16 -5.90 -12.35 46.04
C VAL A 16 -6.47 -11.91 44.67
N ALA A 17 -5.78 -10.99 43.99
CA ALA A 17 -6.03 -10.74 42.58
C ALA A 17 -5.81 -12.07 41.83
N PRO A 18 -6.74 -12.49 40.94
CA PRO A 18 -6.47 -13.67 40.13
C PRO A 18 -5.28 -13.37 39.23
N ALA A 19 -4.16 -14.05 39.43
CA ALA A 19 -3.09 -14.09 38.46
C ALA A 19 -3.70 -14.75 37.22
N THR A 20 -3.89 -13.96 36.17
CA THR A 20 -4.24 -14.47 34.84
C THR A 20 -3.04 -15.27 34.35
N TRP A 21 -3.08 -16.58 34.56
CA TRP A 21 -2.05 -17.49 34.03
C TRP A 21 -2.17 -17.45 32.50
N ALA A 22 -1.01 -17.30 31.84
CA ALA A 22 -0.92 -17.49 30.41
C ALA A 22 -1.44 -18.90 30.07
N ALA A 23 -2.35 -18.99 29.11
CA ALA A 23 -2.74 -20.29 28.58
C ALA A 23 -1.49 -20.97 28.01
N SER A 24 -1.27 -22.24 28.34
CA SER A 24 -0.18 -22.98 27.71
C SER A 24 -0.54 -23.22 26.22
N PRO A 25 0.45 -23.31 25.31
CA PRO A 25 0.21 -23.54 23.88
C PRO A 25 -0.71 -24.73 23.59
N GLU A 26 -0.63 -25.78 24.40
CA GLU A 26 -1.48 -26.98 24.28
C GLU A 26 -2.98 -26.72 24.54
N GLN A 27 -3.33 -25.60 25.19
CA GLN A 27 -4.71 -25.24 25.54
C GLN A 27 -5.34 -24.28 24.50
N VAL A 28 -4.53 -23.73 23.57
CA VAL A 28 -4.99 -22.81 22.52
C VAL A 28 -5.37 -23.61 21.28
N PRO A 29 -6.57 -23.40 20.71
CA PRO A 29 -6.99 -24.09 19.48
C PRO A 29 -6.02 -23.82 18.33
N THR A 30 -5.71 -24.87 17.56
CA THR A 30 -5.00 -24.72 16.30
C THR A 30 -5.98 -24.28 15.22
N VAL A 31 -5.66 -23.19 14.52
CA VAL A 31 -6.47 -22.64 13.42
C VAL A 31 -5.71 -22.74 12.10
N HIS A 32 -6.47 -22.64 10.97
CA HIS A 32 -5.94 -22.75 9.61
C HIS A 32 -5.60 -21.39 8.98
N GLY A 33 -5.99 -20.31 9.63
CA GLY A 33 -5.79 -18.94 9.19
C GLY A 33 -6.06 -17.97 10.32
N LEU A 34 -5.68 -16.71 10.13
CA LEU A 34 -5.93 -15.60 11.06
C LEU A 34 -6.58 -14.45 10.33
N SER A 35 -7.39 -13.70 11.05
CA SER A 35 -7.87 -12.39 10.64
C SER A 35 -7.46 -11.33 11.66
N LEU A 36 -7.21 -10.12 11.20
CA LEU A 36 -6.95 -8.96 12.07
C LEU A 36 -8.19 -8.64 12.92
N TYR A 37 -9.37 -8.83 12.33
CA TYR A 37 -10.67 -8.57 12.98
C TYR A 37 -11.56 -9.81 12.85
N GLY A 38 -11.91 -10.41 13.97
CA GLY A 38 -12.79 -11.59 14.01
C GLY A 38 -12.14 -12.88 13.48
N GLU A 39 -12.93 -13.70 12.81
CA GLU A 39 -12.51 -14.98 12.22
C GLU A 39 -12.23 -14.80 10.73
N PRO A 40 -11.28 -15.56 10.14
CA PRO A 40 -11.08 -15.54 8.69
C PRO A 40 -12.33 -16.00 7.95
N GLY A 41 -12.66 -15.36 6.82
CA GLY A 41 -13.89 -15.61 6.07
C GLY A 41 -13.97 -16.99 5.42
N LEU A 42 -12.83 -17.60 5.07
CA LEU A 42 -12.83 -18.95 4.54
C LEU A 42 -12.79 -19.99 5.67
N PRO A 43 -13.71 -20.96 5.67
CA PRO A 43 -13.79 -21.97 6.72
C PRO A 43 -12.62 -22.96 6.66
N ALA A 44 -12.33 -23.60 7.79
CA ALA A 44 -11.39 -24.72 7.80
C ALA A 44 -11.80 -25.78 6.76
N GLY A 45 -10.84 -26.23 5.96
CA GLY A 45 -11.08 -27.20 4.89
C GLY A 45 -11.61 -26.63 3.58
N PHE A 46 -11.58 -25.28 3.39
CA PHE A 46 -11.81 -24.71 2.06
C PHE A 46 -10.89 -25.36 1.01
N THR A 47 -11.29 -25.38 -0.25
CA THR A 47 -10.60 -26.15 -1.30
C THR A 47 -9.79 -25.32 -2.28
N SER A 48 -10.12 -24.05 -2.41
CA SER A 48 -9.39 -23.04 -3.20
C SER A 48 -9.92 -21.66 -2.83
N PHE A 49 -9.22 -20.60 -3.18
CA PHE A 49 -9.78 -19.26 -3.12
C PHE A 49 -11.02 -19.14 -4.03
N PRO A 50 -12.04 -18.36 -3.63
CA PRO A 50 -13.30 -18.27 -4.38
C PRO A 50 -13.17 -17.71 -5.80
N TYR A 51 -12.20 -16.82 -6.02
CA TYR A 51 -12.01 -16.12 -7.30
C TYR A 51 -11.16 -16.90 -8.32
N VAL A 52 -10.50 -18.02 -7.94
CA VAL A 52 -9.66 -18.78 -8.88
C VAL A 52 -10.47 -19.81 -9.69
N ASN A 53 -9.92 -20.21 -10.83
CA ASN A 53 -10.37 -21.43 -11.52
C ASN A 53 -9.51 -22.61 -11.04
N PRO A 54 -10.01 -23.51 -10.18
CA PRO A 54 -9.22 -24.62 -9.64
C PRO A 54 -8.79 -25.63 -10.71
N ASN A 55 -9.42 -25.59 -11.90
CA ASN A 55 -9.12 -26.43 -13.05
C ASN A 55 -8.39 -25.66 -14.17
N ALA A 56 -7.81 -24.50 -13.88
CA ALA A 56 -7.05 -23.74 -14.86
C ALA A 56 -5.93 -24.59 -15.48
N PRO A 57 -5.80 -24.63 -16.81
CA PRO A 57 -4.75 -25.40 -17.46
C PRO A 57 -3.38 -24.88 -17.10
N LYS A 58 -2.43 -25.78 -16.88
CA LYS A 58 -1.02 -25.43 -16.67
C LYS A 58 -0.29 -25.43 -18.01
N GLY A 59 0.58 -24.45 -18.23
CA GLY A 59 1.38 -24.40 -19.47
C GLY A 59 1.65 -23.00 -19.99
N GLY A 60 2.44 -22.92 -21.05
CA GLY A 60 2.74 -21.71 -21.79
C GLY A 60 3.73 -20.77 -21.11
N SER A 61 3.84 -19.57 -21.66
CA SER A 61 4.75 -18.53 -21.16
C SER A 61 4.07 -17.17 -21.06
N LEU A 62 4.55 -16.37 -20.11
CA LEU A 62 4.17 -14.97 -19.90
C LEU A 62 5.43 -14.10 -19.86
N THR A 63 5.55 -13.19 -20.82
CA THR A 63 6.61 -12.20 -20.86
C THR A 63 6.09 -10.85 -20.36
N ARG A 64 6.82 -10.23 -19.41
CA ARG A 64 6.53 -8.92 -18.85
C ARG A 64 7.74 -8.00 -18.98
N ALA A 65 7.49 -6.72 -19.26
CA ALA A 65 8.51 -5.70 -19.18
C ALA A 65 8.71 -5.24 -17.73
N VAL A 66 9.96 -5.00 -17.34
CA VAL A 66 10.34 -4.34 -16.09
C VAL A 66 11.17 -3.09 -16.37
N PRO A 67 10.87 -1.94 -15.73
CA PRO A 67 11.54 -0.67 -16.05
C PRO A 67 12.88 -0.47 -15.35
N VAL A 68 13.32 -1.45 -14.54
CA VAL A 68 14.53 -1.36 -13.71
C VAL A 68 15.43 -2.55 -14.01
N SER A 69 16.70 -2.24 -14.22
CA SER A 69 17.76 -3.26 -14.32
C SER A 69 18.07 -3.85 -12.94
N PHE A 70 18.56 -5.08 -12.91
CA PHE A 70 18.89 -5.78 -11.67
C PHE A 70 20.35 -6.24 -11.65
N ASN A 71 20.92 -6.32 -10.45
CA ASN A 71 22.26 -6.84 -10.18
C ASN A 71 22.31 -7.74 -8.92
N SER A 72 21.13 -8.16 -8.44
CA SER A 72 21.03 -9.03 -7.27
C SER A 72 19.86 -10.01 -7.39
N THR A 73 20.03 -11.20 -6.85
CA THR A 73 18.98 -12.18 -6.56
C THR A 73 18.60 -12.19 -5.08
N ASN A 74 19.21 -11.30 -4.26
CA ASN A 74 18.86 -11.10 -2.87
C ASN A 74 18.00 -9.84 -2.70
N PRO A 75 16.69 -9.93 -2.45
CA PRO A 75 15.79 -8.78 -2.27
C PRO A 75 15.78 -8.22 -0.84
N PHE A 76 16.43 -8.89 0.11
CA PHE A 76 16.30 -8.62 1.54
C PHE A 76 17.26 -7.55 2.07
N ILE A 77 18.10 -6.99 1.21
CA ILE A 77 19.11 -5.99 1.56
C ILE A 77 18.87 -4.67 0.83
N ILE A 78 19.41 -3.56 1.34
CA ILE A 78 19.27 -2.24 0.72
C ILE A 78 20.24 -1.99 -0.44
N THR A 79 21.28 -2.81 -0.56
CA THR A 79 22.31 -2.66 -1.59
C THR A 79 21.99 -3.48 -2.83
N GLY A 80 22.17 -2.87 -3.99
CA GLY A 80 21.81 -3.50 -5.26
C GLY A 80 20.35 -3.30 -5.65
N SER A 81 20.01 -3.84 -6.82
CA SER A 81 18.64 -3.92 -7.36
C SER A 81 18.27 -5.38 -7.51
N ALA A 82 17.24 -5.82 -6.82
CA ALA A 82 16.77 -7.20 -6.92
C ALA A 82 16.10 -7.48 -8.26
N ALA A 83 16.22 -8.72 -8.74
CA ALA A 83 15.53 -9.19 -9.92
C ALA A 83 14.02 -9.25 -9.67
N ALA A 84 13.21 -8.92 -10.69
CA ALA A 84 11.75 -9.01 -10.60
C ALA A 84 11.28 -10.44 -10.31
N GLY A 85 10.22 -10.59 -9.50
CA GLY A 85 9.66 -11.88 -9.11
C GLY A 85 10.31 -12.52 -7.89
N ILE A 86 11.28 -11.84 -7.27
CA ILE A 86 11.84 -12.18 -5.97
C ILE A 86 11.55 -11.02 -5.03
N ASP A 87 10.40 -11.02 -4.40
CA ASP A 87 10.00 -9.97 -3.48
C ASP A 87 10.22 -10.40 -2.03
N TYR A 88 10.39 -9.43 -1.15
CA TYR A 88 10.68 -9.65 0.27
C TYR A 88 9.42 -9.58 1.15
N LEU A 89 8.33 -9.04 0.64
CA LEU A 89 7.03 -9.01 1.29
C LEU A 89 5.96 -9.44 0.28
N GLY A 90 5.16 -10.42 0.67
CA GLY A 90 4.02 -10.86 -0.11
C GLY A 90 4.38 -11.92 -1.16
N GLN A 91 4.24 -11.62 -2.44
CA GLN A 91 4.38 -12.62 -3.51
C GLN A 91 5.83 -12.77 -3.98
N SER A 92 6.48 -13.84 -3.56
CA SER A 92 7.74 -14.30 -4.16
C SER A 92 7.47 -15.58 -4.95
N TYR A 93 8.00 -15.66 -6.17
CA TYR A 93 7.97 -16.91 -6.93
C TYR A 93 8.95 -17.95 -6.38
N LEU A 94 9.91 -17.51 -5.62
CA LEU A 94 11.05 -18.31 -5.19
C LEU A 94 10.93 -18.84 -3.74
N TYR A 95 10.34 -18.06 -2.84
CA TYR A 95 10.27 -18.37 -1.43
C TYR A 95 8.82 -18.45 -0.94
N ASP A 96 8.48 -19.51 -0.25
CA ASP A 96 7.22 -19.59 0.48
C ASP A 96 7.31 -18.83 1.80
N SER A 97 6.19 -18.23 2.20
CA SER A 97 5.98 -17.63 3.51
C SER A 97 5.23 -18.58 4.44
N LEU A 98 5.15 -18.23 5.72
CA LEU A 98 4.39 -19.02 6.69
C LEU A 98 2.90 -19.06 6.35
N MET A 99 2.35 -17.92 5.88
CA MET A 99 0.94 -17.77 5.49
C MET A 99 0.84 -17.02 4.15
N VAL A 100 -0.32 -17.13 3.50
CA VAL A 100 -0.68 -16.40 2.26
C VAL A 100 -1.91 -15.54 2.53
N SER A 101 -1.84 -14.26 2.16
CA SER A 101 -3.00 -13.35 2.19
C SER A 101 -3.94 -13.62 1.03
N ASP A 102 -5.24 -13.41 1.24
CA ASP A 102 -6.27 -13.47 0.21
C ASP A 102 -6.55 -12.05 -0.32
N PRO A 103 -6.34 -11.75 -1.61
CA PRO A 103 -6.67 -10.44 -2.16
C PRO A 103 -8.19 -10.17 -2.25
N ALA A 104 -9.04 -11.14 -1.95
CA ALA A 104 -10.47 -10.91 -1.73
C ALA A 104 -10.80 -10.57 -0.28
N GLU A 105 -9.87 -10.83 0.67
CA GLU A 105 -10.07 -10.62 2.11
C GLU A 105 -8.77 -10.12 2.77
N ILE A 106 -8.49 -8.83 2.61
CA ILE A 106 -7.19 -8.21 2.97
C ILE A 106 -6.77 -8.29 4.43
N PHE A 107 -7.69 -8.59 5.35
CA PHE A 107 -7.40 -8.69 6.78
C PHE A 107 -7.12 -10.11 7.22
N SER A 108 -7.16 -11.06 6.31
CA SER A 108 -6.98 -12.48 6.60
C SER A 108 -5.80 -13.07 5.86
N ALA A 109 -5.16 -14.04 6.50
CA ALA A 109 -4.14 -14.86 5.89
C ALA A 109 -4.33 -16.32 6.30
N TYR A 110 -3.98 -17.21 5.39
CA TYR A 110 -4.18 -18.65 5.50
C TYR A 110 -2.85 -19.38 5.45
N GLY A 111 -2.75 -20.50 6.16
CA GLY A 111 -1.52 -21.26 6.23
C GLY A 111 -1.01 -21.72 4.86
N LEU A 112 0.32 -21.52 4.64
CA LEU A 112 1.08 -22.07 3.52
C LEU A 112 2.13 -23.02 4.06
N LEU A 113 3.33 -22.53 4.49
CA LEU A 113 4.28 -23.38 5.23
C LEU A 113 3.69 -23.79 6.58
N ALA A 114 2.89 -22.94 7.21
CA ALA A 114 2.18 -23.27 8.43
C ALA A 114 0.95 -24.12 8.13
N SER A 115 0.94 -25.36 8.58
CA SER A 115 -0.24 -26.26 8.54
C SER A 115 -1.18 -26.02 9.73
N GLY A 116 -0.70 -25.36 10.78
CA GLY A 116 -1.44 -25.01 11.98
C GLY A 116 -0.87 -23.76 12.64
N ILE A 117 -1.75 -22.97 13.24
CA ILE A 117 -1.41 -21.70 13.86
C ILE A 117 -2.06 -21.64 15.24
N ARG A 118 -1.30 -21.26 16.26
CA ARG A 118 -1.81 -21.00 17.62
C ARG A 118 -1.40 -19.59 18.02
N LEU A 119 -2.37 -18.77 18.40
CA LEU A 119 -2.17 -17.40 18.88
C LEU A 119 -2.74 -17.28 20.29
N ASP A 120 -1.93 -16.85 21.24
CA ASP A 120 -2.39 -16.54 22.61
C ASP A 120 -3.51 -15.49 22.57
N PRO A 121 -4.65 -15.71 23.24
CA PRO A 121 -5.76 -14.74 23.27
C PRO A 121 -5.36 -13.33 23.76
N GLN A 122 -4.29 -13.22 24.58
CA GLN A 122 -3.72 -11.94 25.02
C GLN A 122 -2.54 -11.48 24.14
N ARG A 123 -2.28 -12.16 23.02
CA ARG A 123 -1.19 -11.85 22.08
C ARG A 123 0.18 -11.74 22.73
N ARG A 124 0.53 -12.63 23.65
CA ARG A 124 1.85 -12.68 24.26
C ARG A 124 2.81 -13.58 23.52
N TRP A 125 2.28 -14.52 22.75
CA TRP A 125 3.04 -15.48 21.97
C TRP A 125 2.21 -16.01 20.78
N MET A 126 2.92 -16.57 19.81
CA MET A 126 2.35 -17.25 18.64
C MET A 126 3.20 -18.46 18.26
N GLU A 127 2.54 -19.52 17.80
CA GLU A 127 3.21 -20.71 17.28
C GLU A 127 2.71 -21.05 15.86
N PHE A 128 3.64 -21.53 15.05
CA PHE A 128 3.35 -22.12 13.75
C PHE A 128 3.82 -23.57 13.74
N ASP A 129 2.94 -24.49 13.36
CA ASP A 129 3.27 -25.87 13.02
C ASP A 129 3.49 -25.96 11.52
N LEU A 130 4.69 -26.31 11.08
CA LEU A 130 5.06 -26.41 9.68
C LEU A 130 4.51 -27.69 9.02
N ASP A 131 4.18 -27.61 7.74
CA ASP A 131 3.75 -28.77 6.97
C ASP A 131 4.95 -29.74 6.77
N PRO A 132 4.85 -30.99 7.20
CA PRO A 132 5.95 -31.96 7.09
C PRO A 132 6.31 -32.32 5.64
N ARG A 133 5.50 -31.92 4.67
CA ARG A 133 5.77 -32.11 3.24
C ARG A 133 6.64 -31.00 2.66
N ALA A 134 6.76 -29.86 3.37
CA ALA A 134 7.47 -28.70 2.86
C ALA A 134 8.94 -29.01 2.56
N ARG A 135 9.40 -28.62 1.37
CA ARG A 135 10.75 -28.89 0.87
C ARG A 135 11.29 -27.67 0.13
N PHE A 136 12.58 -27.46 0.30
CA PHE A 136 13.33 -26.58 -0.58
C PHE A 136 13.54 -27.21 -1.96
N HIS A 137 13.95 -26.41 -2.93
CA HIS A 137 14.16 -26.83 -4.32
C HIS A 137 15.26 -27.91 -4.48
N ASP A 138 16.16 -28.04 -3.56
CA ASP A 138 17.20 -29.07 -3.52
C ASP A 138 16.77 -30.37 -2.83
N GLY A 139 15.54 -30.38 -2.31
CA GLY A 139 14.91 -31.55 -1.65
C GLY A 139 15.06 -31.55 -0.14
N GLU A 140 15.85 -30.67 0.44
CA GLU A 140 15.97 -30.57 1.90
C GLU A 140 14.64 -30.13 2.53
N PRO A 141 14.26 -30.67 3.71
CA PRO A 141 13.03 -30.30 4.39
C PRO A 141 13.09 -28.85 4.89
N VAL A 142 11.96 -28.16 4.88
CA VAL A 142 11.79 -26.90 5.60
C VAL A 142 11.52 -27.20 7.08
N THR A 143 12.28 -26.59 7.95
CA THR A 143 12.24 -26.87 9.39
C THR A 143 12.00 -25.60 10.22
N ALA A 144 11.64 -25.77 11.51
CA ALA A 144 11.51 -24.67 12.44
C ALA A 144 12.84 -23.89 12.63
N GLU A 145 13.98 -24.57 12.51
CA GLU A 145 15.30 -23.93 12.57
C GLU A 145 15.54 -22.99 11.36
N ASP A 146 15.01 -23.29 10.18
CA ASP A 146 15.08 -22.38 9.02
C ASP A 146 14.27 -21.11 9.28
N VAL A 147 13.13 -21.21 9.95
CA VAL A 147 12.31 -20.04 10.35
C VAL A 147 13.07 -19.18 11.37
N VAL A 148 13.61 -19.79 12.42
CA VAL A 148 14.44 -19.10 13.45
C VAL A 148 15.65 -18.43 12.80
N PHE A 149 16.35 -19.15 11.93
CA PHE A 149 17.49 -18.64 11.18
C PHE A 149 17.09 -17.42 10.34
N THR A 150 16.00 -17.54 9.58
CA THR A 150 15.53 -16.47 8.69
C THR A 150 15.17 -15.22 9.47
N PHE A 151 14.38 -15.35 10.53
CA PHE A 151 13.98 -14.23 11.36
C PHE A 151 15.21 -13.48 11.90
N ASN A 152 16.15 -14.18 12.50
CA ASN A 152 17.36 -13.59 13.06
C ASN A 152 18.23 -12.94 11.97
N LEU A 153 18.38 -13.61 10.81
CA LEU A 153 19.14 -13.10 9.68
C LEU A 153 18.57 -11.78 9.14
N LEU A 154 17.25 -11.69 8.97
CA LEU A 154 16.58 -10.50 8.48
C LEU A 154 16.67 -9.34 9.48
N VAL A 155 16.48 -9.59 10.77
CA VAL A 155 16.60 -8.57 11.82
C VAL A 155 18.05 -8.08 11.97
N GLU A 156 19.04 -8.96 11.85
CA GLU A 156 20.45 -8.61 12.02
C GLU A 156 21.07 -7.98 10.76
N LYS A 157 20.86 -8.60 9.59
CA LYS A 157 21.57 -8.28 8.33
C LYS A 157 20.68 -7.83 7.19
N GLY A 158 19.36 -7.93 7.33
CA GLY A 158 18.40 -7.47 6.33
C GLY A 158 18.30 -5.93 6.26
N ALA A 159 17.48 -5.45 5.34
CA ALA A 159 17.17 -4.04 5.22
C ALA A 159 16.65 -3.49 6.56
N PRO A 160 16.98 -2.24 6.93
CA PRO A 160 16.66 -1.67 8.25
C PRO A 160 15.18 -1.74 8.64
N PHE A 161 14.28 -1.75 7.67
CA PHE A 161 12.85 -1.84 7.92
C PHE A 161 12.44 -3.14 8.64
N PHE A 162 13.12 -4.29 8.39
CA PHE A 162 12.81 -5.55 9.07
C PHE A 162 12.95 -5.46 10.58
N ARG A 163 13.94 -4.68 11.04
CA ARG A 163 14.13 -4.44 12.48
C ARG A 163 12.95 -3.69 13.11
N GLY A 164 12.39 -2.72 12.38
CA GLY A 164 11.19 -2.01 12.83
C GLY A 164 9.93 -2.87 12.70
N TYR A 165 9.84 -3.66 11.64
CA TYR A 165 8.68 -4.49 11.31
C TYR A 165 8.47 -5.62 12.32
N TYR A 166 9.56 -6.18 12.84
CA TYR A 166 9.57 -7.24 13.84
C TYR A 166 9.95 -6.75 15.26
N ALA A 167 9.89 -5.45 15.52
CA ALA A 167 10.37 -4.86 16.78
C ALA A 167 9.67 -5.41 18.04
N ASP A 168 8.40 -5.81 17.90
CA ASP A 168 7.60 -6.32 19.00
C ASP A 168 7.80 -7.84 19.27
N VAL A 169 8.65 -8.53 18.50
CA VAL A 169 9.06 -9.90 18.79
C VAL A 169 10.23 -9.88 19.75
N THR A 170 10.05 -10.46 20.93
CA THR A 170 11.07 -10.50 21.98
C THR A 170 11.96 -11.74 21.91
N SER A 171 11.42 -12.85 21.43
CA SER A 171 12.20 -14.08 21.17
C SER A 171 11.57 -14.93 20.08
N VAL A 172 12.40 -15.73 19.41
CA VAL A 172 11.98 -16.77 18.49
C VAL A 172 12.79 -18.05 18.78
N ARG A 173 12.11 -19.20 18.80
CA ARG A 173 12.76 -20.51 19.06
C ARG A 173 12.04 -21.65 18.38
N ALA A 174 12.77 -22.70 18.07
CA ALA A 174 12.20 -23.96 17.60
C ALA A 174 11.79 -24.83 18.81
N GLU A 175 10.54 -25.28 18.84
CA GLU A 175 10.00 -26.21 19.85
C GLU A 175 9.95 -27.66 19.29
N GLY A 176 10.95 -28.00 18.50
CA GLY A 176 11.05 -29.25 17.77
C GLY A 176 11.30 -29.01 16.28
N PRO A 177 11.28 -30.05 15.46
CA PRO A 177 11.67 -29.90 14.04
C PRO A 177 10.66 -29.11 13.20
N LEU A 178 9.39 -29.06 13.60
CA LEU A 178 8.31 -28.47 12.80
C LEU A 178 7.50 -27.38 13.53
N THR A 179 7.77 -27.08 14.78
CA THR A 179 7.06 -26.05 15.54
C THR A 179 7.99 -24.89 15.87
N VAL A 180 7.61 -23.69 15.47
CA VAL A 180 8.32 -22.45 15.81
C VAL A 180 7.46 -21.59 16.72
N HIS A 181 8.07 -21.07 17.77
CA HIS A 181 7.42 -20.23 18.78
C HIS A 181 8.01 -18.82 18.77
N PHE A 182 7.14 -17.81 18.81
CA PHE A 182 7.47 -16.39 18.92
C PHE A 182 6.88 -15.84 20.21
N ASP A 183 7.69 -15.17 21.02
CA ASP A 183 7.21 -14.38 22.16
C ASP A 183 7.11 -12.91 21.76
N PHE A 184 6.08 -12.22 22.25
CA PHE A 184 5.79 -10.83 21.93
C PHE A 184 5.99 -9.90 23.12
N ALA A 185 6.29 -8.65 22.84
CA ALA A 185 6.32 -7.58 23.82
C ALA A 185 4.90 -7.29 24.37
N GLU A 186 4.81 -6.76 25.57
CA GLU A 186 3.56 -6.16 26.05
C GLU A 186 3.18 -4.99 25.15
N ASN A 187 1.89 -4.82 24.85
CA ASN A 187 1.37 -3.77 23.96
C ASN A 187 1.89 -3.84 22.50
N ASN A 188 2.12 -5.05 21.99
CA ASN A 188 2.48 -5.27 20.59
C ASN A 188 1.37 -4.85 19.62
N SER A 189 1.76 -4.60 18.35
CA SER A 189 0.83 -4.28 17.28
C SER A 189 -0.17 -5.42 17.05
N PRO A 190 -1.49 -5.11 16.91
CA PRO A 190 -2.48 -6.10 16.49
C PRO A 190 -2.17 -6.82 15.18
N GLU A 191 -1.44 -6.16 14.28
CA GLU A 191 -1.05 -6.70 12.97
C GLU A 191 0.13 -7.68 13.03
N LEU A 192 0.87 -7.73 14.16
CA LEU A 192 2.08 -8.53 14.27
C LEU A 192 1.90 -10.01 13.88
N PRO A 193 0.81 -10.71 14.25
CA PRO A 193 0.58 -12.08 13.83
C PRO A 193 0.50 -12.26 12.30
N LEU A 194 -0.18 -11.34 11.60
CA LEU A 194 -0.26 -11.35 10.13
C LEU A 194 1.06 -10.96 9.48
N ILE A 195 1.79 -10.02 10.09
CA ILE A 195 3.15 -9.63 9.67
C ILE A 195 4.09 -10.82 9.73
N LEU A 196 4.06 -11.60 10.80
CA LEU A 196 4.86 -12.81 10.92
C LEU A 196 4.44 -13.88 9.90
N GLY A 197 3.15 -13.97 9.59
CA GLY A 197 2.66 -14.85 8.53
C GLY A 197 3.30 -14.58 7.17
N GLN A 198 3.69 -13.35 6.88
CA GLN A 198 4.37 -12.95 5.63
C GLN A 198 5.87 -13.27 5.61
N LEU A 199 6.45 -13.80 6.70
CA LEU A 199 7.87 -14.12 6.78
C LEU A 199 8.23 -15.18 5.72
N PRO A 200 9.04 -14.84 4.69
CA PRO A 200 9.55 -15.82 3.73
C PRO A 200 10.60 -16.68 4.42
N VAL A 201 10.57 -17.99 4.20
CA VAL A 201 11.51 -18.90 4.88
C VAL A 201 12.69 -19.22 3.98
N LEU A 202 13.89 -18.89 4.45
CA LEU A 202 15.15 -19.05 3.74
C LEU A 202 15.88 -20.32 4.22
N PRO A 203 16.52 -21.08 3.31
CA PRO A 203 17.27 -22.28 3.67
C PRO A 203 18.54 -21.93 4.46
N ALA A 204 18.60 -22.30 5.74
CA ALA A 204 19.75 -22.07 6.60
C ALA A 204 21.02 -22.74 6.05
N HIS A 205 20.89 -23.96 5.49
CA HIS A 205 22.01 -24.71 4.92
C HIS A 205 22.63 -24.00 3.71
N TYR A 206 21.88 -23.18 2.97
CA TYR A 206 22.39 -22.38 1.84
C TYR A 206 23.02 -21.06 2.33
N TRP A 207 22.36 -20.32 3.24
CA TRP A 207 22.74 -18.95 3.58
C TRP A 207 23.78 -18.84 4.71
N LYS A 208 23.91 -19.82 5.60
CA LYS A 208 24.80 -19.75 6.78
C LYS A 208 26.28 -19.48 6.43
N ASP A 209 26.75 -19.95 5.27
CA ASP A 209 28.14 -19.84 4.82
C ASP A 209 28.33 -18.74 3.75
N ARG A 210 27.31 -17.90 3.49
CA ARG A 210 27.32 -16.84 2.49
C ARG A 210 27.20 -15.46 3.13
N ASP A 211 27.79 -14.45 2.47
CA ASP A 211 27.65 -13.06 2.91
C ASP A 211 26.29 -12.51 2.46
N PHE A 212 25.31 -12.58 3.36
CA PHE A 212 23.95 -12.11 3.11
C PHE A 212 23.86 -10.61 2.85
N SER A 213 24.82 -9.80 3.32
CA SER A 213 24.80 -8.34 3.24
C SER A 213 25.19 -7.80 1.85
N ARG A 214 25.61 -8.66 0.93
CA ARG A 214 26.07 -8.27 -0.40
C ARG A 214 25.13 -8.68 -1.53
N PRO A 215 24.98 -7.84 -2.58
CA PRO A 215 24.32 -8.26 -3.80
C PRO A 215 25.01 -9.50 -4.38
N THR A 216 24.21 -10.44 -4.85
CA THR A 216 24.68 -11.65 -5.51
C THR A 216 23.85 -11.95 -6.75
N LEU A 217 24.47 -12.58 -7.75
CA LEU A 217 23.81 -13.11 -8.94
C LEU A 217 23.83 -14.66 -8.94
N GLU A 218 24.24 -15.28 -7.84
CA GLU A 218 24.08 -16.71 -7.66
C GLU A 218 22.59 -17.04 -7.62
N ILE A 219 22.20 -18.15 -8.25
CA ILE A 219 20.83 -18.63 -8.20
C ILE A 219 20.58 -19.22 -6.81
N PRO A 220 19.70 -18.61 -6.00
CA PRO A 220 19.46 -19.09 -4.64
C PRO A 220 18.53 -20.31 -4.65
N VAL A 221 18.65 -21.09 -3.58
CA VAL A 221 17.71 -22.17 -3.28
C VAL A 221 16.45 -21.58 -2.64
N GLY A 222 15.30 -21.91 -3.15
CA GLY A 222 13.99 -21.49 -2.61
C GLY A 222 13.11 -22.69 -2.29
N SER A 223 11.85 -22.42 -1.93
CA SER A 223 10.80 -23.41 -1.64
C SER A 223 9.55 -23.20 -2.48
N GLY A 224 9.49 -22.07 -3.21
CA GLY A 224 8.30 -21.58 -3.90
C GLY A 224 7.93 -22.31 -5.20
N PRO A 225 6.85 -21.85 -5.85
CA PRO A 225 6.28 -22.53 -7.03
C PRO A 225 7.14 -22.47 -8.29
N TYR A 226 8.16 -21.61 -8.32
CA TYR A 226 9.04 -21.45 -9.47
C TYR A 226 10.51 -21.53 -9.07
N ARG A 227 11.33 -21.97 -10.02
CA ARG A 227 12.81 -21.97 -9.97
C ARG A 227 13.36 -21.01 -11.01
N ILE A 228 14.47 -20.35 -10.74
CA ILE A 228 15.17 -19.58 -11.77
C ILE A 228 15.76 -20.55 -12.78
N GLU A 229 15.29 -20.47 -14.03
CA GLU A 229 15.80 -21.27 -15.16
C GLU A 229 16.98 -20.58 -15.84
N ARG A 230 16.91 -19.24 -16.01
CA ARG A 230 17.95 -18.46 -16.65
C ARG A 230 18.04 -17.07 -16.03
N LEU A 231 19.26 -16.63 -15.83
CA LEU A 231 19.58 -15.30 -15.34
C LEU A 231 20.57 -14.64 -16.33
N ASP A 232 20.14 -13.57 -16.99
CA ASP A 232 20.96 -12.69 -17.79
C ASP A 232 21.05 -11.34 -17.07
N PRO A 233 22.14 -11.05 -16.34
CA PRO A 233 22.21 -9.94 -15.39
C PRO A 233 21.86 -8.60 -16.02
N GLY A 234 20.96 -7.88 -15.35
CA GLY A 234 20.50 -6.57 -15.79
C GLY A 234 19.58 -6.55 -17.01
N ARG A 235 19.35 -7.68 -17.64
CA ARG A 235 18.60 -7.77 -18.90
C ARG A 235 17.36 -8.64 -18.81
N GLN A 236 17.48 -9.89 -18.34
CA GLN A 236 16.37 -10.84 -18.33
C GLN A 236 16.50 -11.82 -17.18
N ILE A 237 15.39 -12.16 -16.55
CA ILE A 237 15.27 -13.32 -15.67
C ILE A 237 14.10 -14.19 -16.13
N VAL A 238 14.32 -15.50 -16.15
CA VAL A 238 13.34 -16.51 -16.54
C VAL A 238 13.13 -17.47 -15.38
N TYR A 239 11.88 -17.60 -14.98
CA TYR A 239 11.43 -18.59 -14.01
C TYR A 239 10.73 -19.73 -14.71
N ARG A 240 10.96 -20.94 -14.25
CA ARG A 240 10.26 -22.14 -14.66
C ARG A 240 9.45 -22.68 -13.50
N ARG A 241 8.18 -22.97 -13.74
CA ARG A 241 7.32 -23.61 -12.75
C ARG A 241 7.90 -24.95 -12.32
N ASP A 242 7.92 -25.20 -11.02
CA ASP A 242 8.34 -26.48 -10.47
C ASP A 242 7.17 -27.47 -10.53
N PRO A 243 7.25 -28.55 -11.34
CA PRO A 243 6.19 -29.55 -11.41
C PRO A 243 6.03 -30.33 -10.12
N ASP A 244 7.09 -30.39 -9.31
CA ASP A 244 7.15 -31.12 -8.04
C ASP A 244 6.98 -30.19 -6.82
N TYR A 245 6.49 -28.97 -7.05
CA TYR A 245 6.23 -28.02 -5.98
C TYR A 245 5.38 -28.65 -4.88
N TRP A 246 5.90 -28.69 -3.66
CA TRP A 246 5.34 -29.41 -2.53
C TRP A 246 3.93 -28.94 -2.16
N ALA A 247 3.65 -27.62 -2.32
CA ALA A 247 2.41 -26.98 -1.92
C ALA A 247 1.40 -26.81 -3.06
N ARG A 248 1.62 -27.41 -4.25
CA ARG A 248 0.79 -27.23 -5.46
C ARG A 248 -0.69 -27.56 -5.26
N ASP A 249 -0.99 -28.52 -4.36
CA ASP A 249 -2.34 -29.02 -4.10
C ASP A 249 -2.97 -28.40 -2.84
N LEU A 250 -2.26 -27.50 -2.14
CA LEU A 250 -2.81 -26.78 -1.00
C LEU A 250 -3.95 -25.85 -1.45
N PRO A 251 -4.99 -25.67 -0.62
CA PRO A 251 -6.12 -24.81 -0.96
C PRO A 251 -5.71 -23.39 -1.42
N VAL A 252 -4.72 -22.79 -0.79
CA VAL A 252 -4.21 -21.45 -1.12
C VAL A 252 -3.52 -21.37 -2.49
N ASN A 253 -3.13 -22.51 -3.08
CA ASN A 253 -2.38 -22.56 -4.34
C ASN A 253 -3.17 -23.22 -5.48
N ARG A 254 -4.26 -23.90 -5.17
CA ARG A 254 -5.08 -24.55 -6.20
C ARG A 254 -5.68 -23.52 -7.13
N GLY A 255 -5.46 -23.68 -8.45
CA GLY A 255 -5.89 -22.73 -9.48
C GLY A 255 -4.94 -21.53 -9.68
N ARG A 256 -3.80 -21.51 -8.99
CA ARG A 256 -2.74 -20.50 -9.12
C ARG A 256 -1.48 -21.11 -9.74
N PHE A 257 -0.51 -20.26 -10.10
CA PHE A 257 0.78 -20.67 -10.71
C PHE A 257 0.56 -21.57 -11.94
N ASN A 258 -0.26 -21.08 -12.89
CA ASN A 258 -0.71 -21.89 -14.02
C ASN A 258 0.27 -21.81 -15.21
N ILE A 259 1.15 -20.82 -15.25
CA ILE A 259 2.05 -20.55 -16.39
C ILE A 259 3.38 -21.26 -16.18
N ASP A 260 3.88 -21.98 -17.18
CA ASP A 260 5.11 -22.76 -17.04
C ASP A 260 6.38 -21.91 -17.00
N ARG A 261 6.39 -20.79 -17.75
CA ARG A 261 7.56 -19.89 -17.81
C ARG A 261 7.15 -18.46 -17.64
N LEU A 262 7.70 -17.80 -16.61
CA LEU A 262 7.58 -16.36 -16.41
C LEU A 262 8.89 -15.69 -16.85
N ILE A 263 8.79 -14.73 -17.74
CA ILE A 263 9.92 -14.04 -18.36
C ILE A 263 9.79 -12.56 -18.01
N PHE A 264 10.82 -12.01 -17.39
CA PHE A 264 10.90 -10.59 -17.09
C PHE A 264 12.05 -9.97 -17.88
N ASP A 265 11.70 -9.15 -18.85
CA ASP A 265 12.64 -8.44 -19.73
C ASP A 265 12.80 -6.98 -19.26
N THR A 266 14.04 -6.52 -19.16
CA THR A 266 14.33 -5.14 -18.78
C THR A 266 14.15 -4.19 -19.96
N TYR A 267 13.25 -3.23 -19.83
CA TYR A 267 13.03 -2.13 -20.75
C TYR A 267 13.13 -0.81 -19.99
N LEU A 268 14.24 -0.12 -20.13
CA LEU A 268 14.48 1.16 -19.43
C LEU A 268 13.68 2.33 -20.01
N ASP A 269 13.22 2.20 -21.26
CA ASP A 269 12.37 3.19 -21.93
C ASP A 269 10.96 2.65 -22.11
N ASP A 270 9.96 3.40 -21.59
CA ASP A 270 8.56 3.01 -21.60
C ASP A 270 7.97 2.97 -23.02
N SER A 271 8.44 3.83 -23.93
CA SER A 271 8.00 3.86 -25.32
C SER A 271 8.48 2.62 -26.06
N VAL A 272 9.71 2.19 -25.80
CA VAL A 272 10.26 0.94 -26.37
C VAL A 272 9.51 -0.27 -25.84
N ALA A 273 9.17 -0.28 -24.53
CA ALA A 273 8.36 -1.34 -23.93
C ALA A 273 6.95 -1.40 -24.54
N LEU A 274 6.33 -0.25 -24.85
CA LEU A 274 5.03 -0.20 -25.53
C LEU A 274 5.11 -0.79 -26.95
N GLU A 275 6.14 -0.43 -27.73
CA GLU A 275 6.33 -0.99 -29.06
C GLU A 275 6.63 -2.49 -29.02
N ALA A 276 7.42 -2.97 -28.04
CA ALA A 276 7.66 -4.39 -27.82
C ALA A 276 6.36 -5.15 -27.48
N PHE A 277 5.47 -4.55 -26.68
CA PHE A 277 4.15 -5.10 -26.41
C PHE A 277 3.29 -5.18 -27.68
N ARG A 278 3.27 -4.13 -28.48
CA ARG A 278 2.52 -4.10 -29.77
C ARG A 278 3.03 -5.13 -30.76
N ALA A 279 4.32 -5.39 -30.75
CA ALA A 279 4.98 -6.40 -31.58
C ALA A 279 4.79 -7.85 -31.06
N GLY A 280 4.20 -8.04 -29.86
CA GLY A 280 3.99 -9.35 -29.26
C GLY A 280 5.18 -9.93 -28.51
N ASN A 281 6.22 -9.14 -28.26
CA ASN A 281 7.38 -9.55 -27.45
C ASN A 281 7.11 -9.47 -25.95
N ILE A 282 6.09 -8.73 -25.54
CA ILE A 282 5.57 -8.60 -24.18
C ILE A 282 4.10 -9.00 -24.19
N ASP A 283 3.69 -9.82 -23.26
CA ASP A 283 2.33 -10.40 -23.22
C ASP A 283 1.35 -9.61 -22.38
N LEU A 284 1.85 -8.95 -21.34
CA LEU A 284 1.04 -8.20 -20.38
C LEU A 284 1.76 -6.94 -19.96
N ARG A 285 1.01 -5.84 -19.89
CA ARG A 285 1.48 -4.53 -19.49
C ARG A 285 0.49 -3.86 -18.56
N ALA A 286 0.95 -3.45 -17.38
CA ALA A 286 0.23 -2.51 -16.53
C ALA A 286 0.51 -1.09 -17.04
N GLU A 287 -0.55 -0.35 -17.46
CA GLU A 287 -0.37 0.96 -18.10
C GLU A 287 -0.65 2.09 -17.12
N MET A 288 0.38 2.84 -16.82
CA MET A 288 0.29 3.98 -15.89
C MET A 288 0.04 5.31 -16.61
N THR A 289 0.29 5.37 -17.92
CA THR A 289 0.26 6.60 -18.71
C THR A 289 -1.07 6.77 -19.42
N ALA A 290 -1.83 7.83 -19.09
CA ALA A 290 -3.16 8.09 -19.67
C ALA A 290 -3.13 8.23 -21.19
N SER A 291 -2.12 8.89 -21.77
CA SER A 291 -1.98 8.99 -23.23
C SER A 291 -1.78 7.64 -23.90
N ASN A 292 -0.91 6.78 -23.34
CA ASN A 292 -0.70 5.45 -23.88
C ASN A 292 -1.99 4.63 -23.82
N TRP A 293 -2.71 4.68 -22.68
CA TRP A 293 -3.98 3.99 -22.55
C TRP A 293 -5.02 4.42 -23.57
N ALA A 294 -5.11 5.73 -23.83
CA ALA A 294 -6.09 6.30 -24.77
C ALA A 294 -5.72 6.10 -26.23
N THR A 295 -4.43 6.15 -26.58
CA THR A 295 -3.98 6.21 -27.99
C THR A 295 -2.87 5.25 -28.37
N GLY A 296 -2.20 4.63 -27.39
CA GLY A 296 -1.03 3.78 -27.63
C GLY A 296 -1.34 2.36 -28.12
N TYR A 297 -2.54 1.87 -27.85
CA TYR A 297 -2.97 0.49 -28.17
C TYR A 297 -3.77 0.44 -29.48
N GLN A 298 -3.23 1.05 -30.54
CA GLN A 298 -3.82 1.05 -31.88
C GLN A 298 -3.00 0.18 -32.82
N GLY A 299 -3.59 -0.21 -33.96
CA GLY A 299 -2.90 -0.94 -35.00
C GLY A 299 -3.43 -2.36 -35.23
N PRO A 300 -2.80 -3.12 -36.16
CA PRO A 300 -3.36 -4.36 -36.68
C PRO A 300 -3.71 -5.42 -35.63
N ALA A 301 -2.90 -5.57 -34.58
CA ALA A 301 -3.16 -6.54 -33.53
C ALA A 301 -4.41 -6.20 -32.72
N MET A 302 -4.65 -4.90 -32.46
CA MET A 302 -5.85 -4.43 -31.74
C MET A 302 -7.08 -4.54 -32.65
N GLU A 303 -6.98 -4.14 -33.92
CA GLU A 303 -8.07 -4.23 -34.91
C GLU A 303 -8.51 -5.67 -35.17
N ARG A 304 -7.57 -6.61 -35.17
CA ARG A 304 -7.82 -8.06 -35.28
C ARG A 304 -8.34 -8.67 -33.97
N GLY A 305 -8.45 -7.89 -32.89
CA GLY A 305 -8.92 -8.35 -31.59
C GLY A 305 -7.96 -9.29 -30.86
N LEU A 306 -6.67 -9.21 -31.15
CA LEU A 306 -5.63 -10.04 -30.52
C LEU A 306 -5.15 -9.48 -29.17
N ILE A 307 -5.35 -8.18 -28.95
CA ILE A 307 -5.05 -7.49 -27.70
C ILE A 307 -6.35 -7.19 -26.97
N GLY A 308 -6.34 -7.36 -25.66
CA GLY A 308 -7.41 -6.94 -24.75
C GLY A 308 -6.94 -5.79 -23.87
N GLN A 309 -7.86 -4.91 -23.52
CA GLN A 309 -7.68 -3.89 -22.49
C GLN A 309 -8.75 -4.09 -21.42
N LEU A 310 -8.37 -3.98 -20.17
CA LEU A 310 -9.31 -4.02 -19.04
C LEU A 310 -8.88 -3.02 -17.97
N VAL A 311 -9.85 -2.52 -17.23
CA VAL A 311 -9.64 -1.71 -16.03
C VAL A 311 -10.18 -2.51 -14.87
N VAL A 312 -9.30 -2.89 -13.94
CA VAL A 312 -9.66 -3.64 -12.75
C VAL A 312 -9.83 -2.65 -11.61
N ALA A 313 -11.07 -2.45 -11.18
CA ALA A 313 -11.37 -1.65 -10.01
C ALA A 313 -10.94 -2.40 -8.73
N THR A 314 -10.64 -1.66 -7.68
CA THR A 314 -10.31 -2.19 -6.35
C THR A 314 -11.01 -1.36 -5.29
N HIS A 315 -11.32 -1.98 -4.15
CA HIS A 315 -11.89 -1.31 -2.99
C HIS A 315 -10.80 -0.72 -2.05
N ASN A 316 -9.54 -0.83 -2.44
CA ASN A 316 -8.47 -0.12 -1.72
C ASN A 316 -8.67 1.39 -1.82
N PRO A 317 -8.33 2.15 -0.76
CA PRO A 317 -8.30 3.59 -0.85
C PRO A 317 -7.48 4.07 -2.04
N ALA A 318 -8.02 5.02 -2.79
CA ALA A 318 -7.29 5.61 -3.90
C ALA A 318 -6.04 6.34 -3.38
N PRO A 319 -4.88 6.21 -4.04
CA PRO A 319 -3.68 6.93 -3.62
C PRO A 319 -3.93 8.44 -3.70
N LEU A 320 -3.74 9.14 -2.58
CA LEU A 320 -3.88 10.59 -2.53
C LEU A 320 -2.60 11.25 -3.06
N GLN A 321 -2.68 11.86 -4.24
CA GLN A 321 -1.72 12.83 -4.72
C GLN A 321 -2.31 14.24 -4.56
N ALA A 322 -1.54 15.18 -4.01
CA ALA A 322 -2.02 16.52 -3.72
C ALA A 322 -0.94 17.59 -3.90
N PHE A 323 -1.35 18.84 -4.14
CA PHE A 323 -0.51 19.96 -3.80
C PHE A 323 -0.54 20.13 -2.27
N VAL A 324 0.65 20.25 -1.69
CA VAL A 324 0.88 20.30 -0.24
C VAL A 324 1.46 21.66 0.12
N PRO A 325 0.64 22.60 0.60
CA PRO A 325 1.14 23.84 1.14
C PRO A 325 1.86 23.58 2.47
N ASN A 326 3.01 24.21 2.65
CA ASN A 326 3.78 24.12 3.88
C ASN A 326 3.19 25.06 4.95
N LEU A 327 2.45 24.52 5.89
CA LEU A 327 1.78 25.29 6.95
C LEU A 327 2.74 25.97 7.93
N ARG A 328 4.04 25.69 7.85
CA ARG A 328 5.08 26.43 8.59
C ARG A 328 5.31 27.83 7.99
N ARG A 329 4.81 28.05 6.76
CA ARG A 329 4.84 29.36 6.08
C ARG A 329 3.58 30.16 6.43
N ALA A 330 3.76 31.42 6.85
CA ALA A 330 2.69 32.26 7.36
C ALA A 330 1.49 32.40 6.41
N GLN A 331 1.73 32.48 5.10
CA GLN A 331 0.69 32.64 4.09
C GLN A 331 -0.27 31.46 3.96
N PHE A 332 0.08 30.28 4.51
CA PHE A 332 -0.77 29.07 4.44
C PHE A 332 -1.43 28.73 5.78
N GLN A 333 -1.29 29.54 6.82
CA GLN A 333 -1.87 29.26 8.13
C GLN A 333 -3.38 29.46 8.16
N ASP A 334 -3.91 30.43 7.41
CA ASP A 334 -5.35 30.68 7.34
C ASP A 334 -6.05 29.65 6.43
N PRO A 335 -7.05 28.91 6.94
CA PRO A 335 -7.78 27.91 6.15
C PRO A 335 -8.54 28.51 4.95
N ARG A 336 -8.97 29.80 5.03
CA ARG A 336 -9.63 30.49 3.93
C ARG A 336 -8.68 30.68 2.75
N VAL A 337 -7.42 30.99 3.02
CA VAL A 337 -6.37 31.07 2.00
C VAL A 337 -6.15 29.71 1.36
N ARG A 338 -6.06 28.63 2.16
CA ARG A 338 -5.89 27.28 1.62
C ARG A 338 -7.07 26.84 0.75
N ARG A 339 -8.31 27.12 1.19
CA ARG A 339 -9.52 26.86 0.40
C ARG A 339 -9.52 27.64 -0.91
N ALA A 340 -9.19 28.94 -0.87
CA ALA A 340 -9.08 29.79 -2.05
C ALA A 340 -8.07 29.25 -3.09
N ILE A 341 -6.90 28.79 -2.62
CA ILE A 341 -5.89 28.14 -3.45
C ILE A 341 -6.44 26.85 -4.06
N GLY A 342 -7.18 26.05 -3.31
CA GLY A 342 -7.83 24.81 -3.78
C GLY A 342 -8.82 25.06 -4.91
N LEU A 343 -9.68 26.08 -4.77
CA LEU A 343 -10.69 26.45 -5.77
C LEU A 343 -10.10 26.87 -7.14
N ALA A 344 -8.84 27.29 -7.17
CA ALA A 344 -8.14 27.63 -8.41
C ALA A 344 -7.68 26.40 -9.22
N TYR A 345 -7.72 25.20 -8.62
CA TYR A 345 -7.33 23.99 -9.31
C TYR A 345 -8.46 23.47 -10.20
N ASP A 346 -8.27 23.50 -11.51
CA ASP A 346 -9.27 23.08 -12.49
C ASP A 346 -8.98 21.67 -13.01
N PHE A 347 -9.36 20.67 -12.20
CA PHE A 347 -9.19 19.26 -12.54
C PHE A 347 -9.95 18.89 -13.81
N GLU A 348 -11.19 19.32 -13.98
CA GLU A 348 -12.03 18.95 -15.11
C GLU A 348 -11.42 19.37 -16.45
N TRP A 349 -10.87 20.59 -16.50
CA TRP A 349 -10.14 21.04 -17.67
C TRP A 349 -8.88 20.20 -17.93
N GLN A 350 -8.11 19.92 -16.87
CA GLN A 350 -6.90 19.09 -16.99
C GLN A 350 -7.24 17.68 -17.44
N ASN A 351 -8.27 17.07 -16.86
CA ASN A 351 -8.68 15.71 -17.20
C ASN A 351 -9.06 15.59 -18.66
N ARG A 352 -9.87 16.53 -19.18
CA ARG A 352 -10.24 16.54 -20.60
C ARG A 352 -9.07 16.82 -21.54
N ASN A 353 -8.23 17.80 -21.21
CA ASN A 353 -7.24 18.32 -22.16
C ASN A 353 -5.83 17.70 -22.03
N LEU A 354 -5.48 17.16 -20.86
CA LEU A 354 -4.17 16.57 -20.61
C LEU A 354 -4.21 15.06 -20.39
N PHE A 355 -5.35 14.53 -19.89
CA PHE A 355 -5.45 13.15 -19.42
C PHE A 355 -6.52 12.32 -20.14
N TYR A 356 -7.06 12.80 -21.24
CA TYR A 356 -8.03 12.06 -22.07
C TYR A 356 -9.26 11.58 -21.29
N SER A 357 -9.67 12.32 -20.25
CA SER A 357 -10.77 11.99 -19.33
C SER A 357 -10.57 10.63 -18.61
N GLN A 358 -9.32 10.25 -18.34
CA GLN A 358 -8.95 8.93 -17.81
C GLN A 358 -8.86 8.87 -16.29
N TYR A 359 -8.87 10.01 -15.60
CA TYR A 359 -8.72 10.06 -14.14
C TYR A 359 -10.01 10.50 -13.45
N ARG A 360 -10.05 10.25 -12.14
CA ARG A 360 -11.06 10.80 -11.22
C ARG A 360 -10.40 11.84 -10.31
N ARG A 361 -11.20 12.85 -9.92
CA ARG A 361 -10.78 13.80 -8.86
C ARG A 361 -10.67 13.05 -7.56
N THR A 362 -9.53 13.14 -6.87
CA THR A 362 -9.40 12.61 -5.51
C THR A 362 -10.14 13.55 -4.55
N ARG A 363 -10.96 13.01 -3.67
CA ARG A 363 -11.83 13.77 -2.78
C ARG A 363 -11.33 13.81 -1.34
N GLY A 364 -10.67 12.76 -0.87
CA GLY A 364 -10.21 12.64 0.51
C GLY A 364 -9.03 11.68 0.66
N MET A 365 -8.71 11.36 1.90
CA MET A 365 -7.58 10.50 2.25
C MET A 365 -7.87 9.03 1.93
N PHE A 366 -9.14 8.63 2.04
CA PHE A 366 -9.59 7.25 1.85
C PHE A 366 -10.59 7.11 0.71
N ASP A 367 -10.50 8.00 -0.30
CA ASP A 367 -11.40 8.06 -1.47
C ASP A 367 -11.59 6.68 -2.11
N GLY A 368 -12.86 6.34 -2.36
CA GLY A 368 -13.25 5.09 -3.03
C GLY A 368 -13.27 3.85 -2.14
N SER A 369 -13.07 3.98 -0.84
CA SER A 369 -13.16 2.90 0.14
C SER A 369 -14.30 3.12 1.14
N GLU A 370 -14.56 2.12 1.98
CA GLU A 370 -15.54 2.18 3.08
C GLU A 370 -15.15 3.20 4.17
N MET A 371 -13.89 3.60 4.19
CA MET A 371 -13.32 4.61 5.09
C MET A 371 -13.48 6.04 4.59
N GLU A 372 -14.03 6.25 3.38
CA GLU A 372 -14.29 7.60 2.87
C GLU A 372 -15.43 8.27 3.65
N ALA A 373 -15.17 9.47 4.17
CA ALA A 373 -16.22 10.29 4.79
C ALA A 373 -17.18 10.85 3.72
N THR A 374 -18.48 10.64 3.92
CA THR A 374 -19.56 11.13 3.03
C THR A 374 -20.71 11.70 3.84
N GLY A 375 -21.58 12.50 3.24
CA GLY A 375 -22.73 13.09 3.91
C GLY A 375 -22.35 13.86 5.18
N LEU A 376 -23.24 13.94 6.13
CA LEU A 376 -22.99 14.42 7.49
C LEU A 376 -22.44 13.29 8.37
N PRO A 377 -21.68 13.60 9.44
CA PRO A 377 -21.20 12.57 10.36
C PRO A 377 -22.36 11.96 11.14
N GLU A 378 -22.39 10.63 11.24
CA GLU A 378 -23.42 9.87 11.94
C GLU A 378 -22.81 8.77 12.82
N GLY A 379 -23.61 8.26 13.76
CA GLY A 379 -23.25 7.11 14.59
C GLY A 379 -21.93 7.27 15.34
N GLU A 380 -21.04 6.29 15.21
CA GLU A 380 -19.73 6.28 15.87
C GLU A 380 -18.81 7.40 15.34
N GLU A 381 -18.83 7.70 14.03
CA GLU A 381 -18.10 8.83 13.45
C GLU A 381 -18.43 10.15 14.16
N LEU A 382 -19.72 10.45 14.35
CA LEU A 382 -20.16 11.64 15.08
C LEU A 382 -19.73 11.60 16.54
N ALA A 383 -19.84 10.46 17.20
CA ALA A 383 -19.44 10.30 18.60
C ALA A 383 -17.95 10.57 18.84
N LEU A 384 -17.10 10.26 17.85
CA LEU A 384 -15.65 10.56 17.88
C LEU A 384 -15.35 12.04 17.66
N LEU A 385 -16.13 12.72 16.83
CA LEU A 385 -15.94 14.13 16.48
C LEU A 385 -16.53 15.07 17.55
N GLU A 386 -17.63 14.72 18.17
CA GLU A 386 -18.37 15.59 19.10
C GLU A 386 -17.52 16.14 20.26
N PRO A 387 -16.65 15.36 20.93
CA PRO A 387 -15.77 15.87 21.97
C PRO A 387 -14.73 16.90 21.47
N LEU A 388 -14.51 16.96 20.15
CA LEU A 388 -13.53 17.82 19.49
C LEU A 388 -14.17 19.05 18.81
N ARG A 389 -15.48 19.27 19.01
CA ARG A 389 -16.27 20.29 18.31
C ARG A 389 -15.66 21.69 18.38
N ASP A 390 -15.16 22.09 19.54
CA ASP A 390 -14.56 23.41 19.75
C ASP A 390 -13.16 23.57 19.09
N GLN A 391 -12.57 22.46 18.62
CA GLN A 391 -11.23 22.42 18.00
C GLN A 391 -11.29 22.19 16.48
N LEU A 392 -12.47 21.89 15.96
CA LEU A 392 -12.70 21.60 14.54
C LEU A 392 -13.56 22.69 13.89
N PRO A 393 -13.43 22.90 12.58
CA PRO A 393 -14.32 23.79 11.83
C PRO A 393 -15.79 23.37 11.99
N PRO A 394 -16.74 24.32 12.13
CA PRO A 394 -18.16 23.99 12.27
C PRO A 394 -18.72 23.20 11.09
N GLU A 395 -18.16 23.38 9.90
CA GLU A 395 -18.56 22.68 8.68
C GLU A 395 -18.38 21.15 8.79
N VAL A 396 -17.49 20.67 9.67
CA VAL A 396 -17.33 19.24 9.98
C VAL A 396 -18.66 18.61 10.40
N PHE A 397 -19.52 19.38 11.07
CA PHE A 397 -20.79 18.95 11.65
C PHE A 397 -22.02 19.41 10.88
N GLU A 398 -21.90 20.49 10.11
CA GLU A 398 -23.03 21.23 9.54
C GLU A 398 -23.12 21.06 8.01
N GLU A 399 -22.00 20.71 7.36
CA GLU A 399 -21.94 20.62 5.90
C GLU A 399 -21.62 19.18 5.44
N PRO A 400 -22.34 18.69 4.43
CA PRO A 400 -22.09 17.32 3.93
C PRO A 400 -20.81 17.20 3.11
N LEU A 401 -20.25 15.99 3.07
CA LEU A 401 -19.20 15.63 2.11
C LEU A 401 -19.80 14.83 0.93
N PRO A 402 -19.24 14.92 -0.28
CA PRO A 402 -18.09 15.76 -0.65
C PRO A 402 -18.43 17.25 -0.62
N ILE A 403 -17.41 18.10 -0.41
CA ILE A 403 -17.57 19.55 -0.46
C ILE A 403 -18.05 19.93 -1.88
N GLU A 404 -19.22 20.56 -1.95
CA GLU A 404 -19.74 21.03 -3.24
C GLU A 404 -18.98 22.27 -3.71
N GLU A 405 -18.41 22.16 -4.90
CA GLU A 405 -17.73 23.27 -5.58
C GLU A 405 -18.47 23.60 -6.90
N PRO A 406 -18.58 24.88 -7.28
CA PRO A 406 -19.12 25.21 -8.57
C PRO A 406 -18.36 24.53 -9.72
N SER A 407 -19.07 24.01 -10.70
CA SER A 407 -18.46 23.37 -11.86
C SER A 407 -17.72 24.38 -12.76
N ASP A 408 -18.18 25.65 -12.79
CA ASP A 408 -17.53 26.70 -13.56
C ASP A 408 -16.34 27.31 -12.85
N LEU A 409 -15.17 27.30 -13.49
CA LEU A 409 -13.94 27.88 -12.97
C LEU A 409 -14.08 29.36 -12.60
N ARG A 410 -14.84 30.13 -13.38
CA ARG A 410 -15.04 31.58 -13.11
C ARG A 410 -15.74 31.78 -11.77
N GLU A 411 -16.73 30.96 -11.49
CA GLU A 411 -17.44 30.96 -10.22
C GLU A 411 -16.55 30.57 -9.05
N ARG A 412 -15.76 29.48 -9.21
CA ARG A 412 -14.77 29.07 -8.21
C ARG A 412 -13.74 30.17 -7.92
N LEU A 413 -13.23 30.84 -8.95
CA LEU A 413 -12.29 31.94 -8.77
C LEU A 413 -12.92 33.16 -8.09
N ARG A 414 -14.22 33.41 -8.30
CA ARG A 414 -14.95 34.47 -7.58
C ARG A 414 -15.09 34.14 -6.08
N GLN A 415 -15.42 32.89 -5.75
CA GLN A 415 -15.45 32.42 -4.37
C GLN A 415 -14.06 32.50 -3.73
N ALA A 416 -13.01 32.11 -4.47
CA ALA A 416 -11.63 32.22 -3.99
C ALA A 416 -11.26 33.69 -3.65
N LEU A 417 -11.66 34.65 -4.48
CA LEU A 417 -11.45 36.07 -4.20
C LEU A 417 -12.17 36.52 -2.93
N ALA A 418 -13.44 36.13 -2.74
CA ALA A 418 -14.19 36.47 -1.53
C ALA A 418 -13.52 35.92 -0.25
N LEU A 419 -13.08 34.65 -0.29
CA LEU A 419 -12.34 34.04 0.83
C LEU A 419 -11.02 34.77 1.15
N LEU A 420 -10.31 35.24 0.13
CA LEU A 420 -9.08 36.00 0.32
C LEU A 420 -9.38 37.39 0.91
N GLU A 421 -10.46 38.06 0.50
CA GLU A 421 -10.91 39.31 1.08
C GLU A 421 -11.32 39.13 2.56
N GLU A 422 -12.05 38.10 2.88
CA GLU A 422 -12.37 37.73 4.28
C GLU A 422 -11.13 37.42 5.11
N ALA A 423 -10.09 36.85 4.49
CA ALA A 423 -8.79 36.61 5.14
C ALA A 423 -7.93 37.89 5.29
N GLY A 424 -8.44 39.05 4.85
CA GLY A 424 -7.77 40.33 5.00
C GLY A 424 -6.84 40.73 3.85
N TYR A 425 -6.93 40.01 2.73
CA TYR A 425 -6.20 40.36 1.50
C TYR A 425 -7.04 41.28 0.62
N ARG A 426 -6.41 42.01 -0.27
CA ARG A 426 -7.06 42.84 -1.28
C ARG A 426 -6.27 42.83 -2.60
N VAL A 427 -6.95 43.09 -3.70
CA VAL A 427 -6.28 43.27 -4.99
C VAL A 427 -5.74 44.69 -5.11
N GLU A 428 -4.43 44.81 -5.37
CA GLU A 428 -3.75 46.08 -5.59
C GLU A 428 -2.74 45.91 -6.75
N ASN A 429 -2.95 46.66 -7.84
CA ASN A 429 -2.13 46.57 -9.07
C ASN A 429 -2.01 45.13 -9.60
N ASP A 430 -3.13 44.45 -9.75
CA ASP A 430 -3.25 43.03 -10.20
C ASP A 430 -2.55 42.00 -9.27
N ARG A 431 -2.24 42.37 -8.03
CA ARG A 431 -1.64 41.50 -7.04
C ARG A 431 -2.53 41.39 -5.81
N MET A 432 -2.60 40.20 -5.26
CA MET A 432 -3.22 39.94 -3.97
C MET A 432 -2.24 40.32 -2.87
N VAL A 433 -2.59 41.33 -2.06
CA VAL A 433 -1.73 41.86 -0.99
C VAL A 433 -2.43 41.84 0.36
N ASP A 434 -1.65 41.62 1.43
CA ASP A 434 -2.15 41.72 2.80
C ASP A 434 -2.28 43.19 3.28
N ALA A 435 -2.69 43.37 4.53
CA ALA A 435 -2.84 44.69 5.13
C ALA A 435 -1.54 45.53 5.15
N GLN A 436 -0.37 44.89 5.09
CA GLN A 436 0.94 45.50 5.04
C GLN A 436 1.47 45.75 3.62
N GLY A 437 0.67 45.42 2.60
CA GLY A 437 1.05 45.56 1.19
C GLY A 437 1.98 44.44 0.69
N ARG A 438 2.15 43.35 1.44
CA ARG A 438 2.97 42.21 1.02
C ARG A 438 2.14 41.32 0.08
N SER A 439 2.73 40.97 -1.06
CA SER A 439 2.06 40.10 -2.03
C SER A 439 1.92 38.67 -1.49
N LEU A 440 0.75 38.08 -1.71
CA LEU A 440 0.55 36.64 -1.53
C LEU A 440 1.29 35.90 -2.65
N SER A 441 2.44 35.35 -2.30
CA SER A 441 3.33 34.67 -3.25
C SER A 441 3.89 33.39 -2.69
N PHE A 442 4.13 32.40 -3.56
CA PHE A 442 4.77 31.14 -3.20
C PHE A 442 5.36 30.41 -4.40
N GLU A 443 6.31 29.52 -4.12
CA GLU A 443 6.97 28.64 -5.07
C GLU A 443 6.39 27.22 -4.99
N ILE A 444 6.06 26.63 -6.15
CA ILE A 444 5.75 25.19 -6.28
C ILE A 444 7.03 24.50 -6.70
N LEU A 445 7.62 23.73 -5.79
CA LEU A 445 8.87 23.02 -5.99
C LEU A 445 8.63 21.67 -6.66
N LEU A 446 9.35 21.38 -7.74
CA LEU A 446 9.27 20.13 -8.51
C LEU A 446 10.65 19.50 -8.68
N TRP A 447 10.71 18.17 -8.71
CA TRP A 447 11.92 17.40 -9.03
C TRP A 447 11.98 16.92 -10.47
N ASP A 448 10.85 16.97 -11.20
CA ASP A 448 10.74 16.51 -12.58
C ASP A 448 10.08 17.60 -13.44
N GLY A 449 10.78 18.05 -14.47
CA GLY A 449 10.28 19.06 -15.41
C GLY A 449 9.02 18.64 -16.17
N ARG A 450 8.77 17.35 -16.32
CA ARG A 450 7.55 16.82 -16.97
C ARG A 450 6.28 17.19 -16.21
N MET A 451 6.38 17.36 -14.88
CA MET A 451 5.26 17.79 -14.04
C MET A 451 4.79 19.23 -14.35
N GLN A 452 5.63 20.08 -14.95
CA GLN A 452 5.24 21.45 -15.30
C GLN A 452 3.98 21.49 -16.18
N ARG A 453 3.81 20.53 -17.09
CA ARG A 453 2.64 20.45 -17.96
C ARG A 453 1.33 20.44 -17.16
N MET A 454 1.32 19.84 -16.01
CA MET A 454 0.18 19.72 -15.10
C MET A 454 0.05 20.95 -14.17
N VAL A 455 1.19 21.50 -13.73
CA VAL A 455 1.21 22.58 -12.72
C VAL A 455 0.97 23.96 -13.34
N LEU A 456 1.46 24.23 -14.55
CA LEU A 456 1.35 25.55 -15.19
C LEU A 456 -0.09 26.03 -15.42
N PRO A 457 -1.08 25.19 -15.80
CA PRO A 457 -2.48 25.60 -15.85
C PRO A 457 -3.02 26.07 -14.48
N TYR A 458 -2.64 25.40 -13.42
CA TYR A 458 -3.01 25.79 -12.05
C TYR A 458 -2.38 27.13 -11.65
N VAL A 459 -1.09 27.32 -11.88
CA VAL A 459 -0.40 28.61 -11.66
C VAL A 459 -1.06 29.75 -12.43
N ARG A 460 -1.51 29.49 -13.66
CA ARG A 460 -2.24 30.49 -14.45
C ARG A 460 -3.54 30.92 -13.78
N ASN A 461 -4.29 29.99 -13.21
CA ASN A 461 -5.52 30.30 -12.50
C ASN A 461 -5.26 31.07 -11.20
N LEU A 462 -4.24 30.71 -10.43
CA LEU A 462 -3.81 31.45 -9.25
C LEU A 462 -3.46 32.89 -9.57
N ARG A 463 -2.75 33.13 -10.68
CA ARG A 463 -2.42 34.50 -11.15
C ARG A 463 -3.64 35.31 -11.54
N ARG A 464 -4.72 34.66 -12.04
CA ARG A 464 -5.98 35.36 -12.37
C ARG A 464 -6.68 35.95 -11.15
N ILE A 465 -6.39 35.45 -9.95
CA ILE A 465 -6.86 35.99 -8.67
C ILE A 465 -5.78 36.77 -7.93
N GLY A 466 -4.72 37.18 -8.63
CA GLY A 466 -3.66 38.04 -8.09
C GLY A 466 -2.59 37.33 -7.25
N ILE A 467 -2.63 36.01 -7.11
CA ILE A 467 -1.61 35.24 -6.38
C ILE A 467 -0.37 35.05 -7.27
N ASP A 468 0.81 35.48 -6.79
CA ASP A 468 2.07 35.30 -7.51
C ASP A 468 2.66 33.90 -7.24
N ALA A 469 2.06 32.89 -7.87
CA ALA A 469 2.59 31.53 -7.83
C ALA A 469 3.65 31.30 -8.92
N ARG A 470 4.73 30.59 -8.55
CA ARG A 470 5.87 30.29 -9.44
C ARG A 470 6.21 28.81 -9.39
N VAL A 471 6.74 28.28 -10.48
CA VAL A 471 7.24 26.90 -10.54
C VAL A 471 8.75 26.92 -10.50
N ARG A 472 9.33 26.06 -9.68
CA ARG A 472 10.77 25.81 -9.64
C ARG A 472 11.06 24.33 -9.78
N VAL A 473 11.86 23.99 -10.78
CA VAL A 473 12.38 22.63 -10.96
C VAL A 473 13.80 22.58 -10.46
N VAL A 474 14.11 21.58 -9.67
CA VAL A 474 15.46 21.29 -9.16
C VAL A 474 15.79 19.83 -9.46
N ASP A 475 17.06 19.45 -9.34
CA ASP A 475 17.44 18.04 -9.46
C ASP A 475 16.89 17.20 -8.28
N PRO A 476 16.74 15.87 -8.45
CA PRO A 476 16.17 15.01 -7.42
C PRO A 476 16.92 15.05 -6.09
N SER A 477 18.24 15.20 -6.09
CA SER A 477 19.05 15.24 -4.87
C SER A 477 18.79 16.53 -4.09
N GLN A 478 18.78 17.67 -4.77
CA GLN A 478 18.44 18.97 -4.17
C GLN A 478 16.98 18.98 -3.66
N TYR A 479 16.06 18.38 -4.42
CA TYR A 479 14.67 18.24 -3.99
C TYR A 479 14.57 17.48 -2.66
N GLN A 480 15.23 16.31 -2.53
CA GLN A 480 15.22 15.52 -1.31
C GLN A 480 15.80 16.28 -0.10
N VAL A 481 16.90 17.00 -0.30
CA VAL A 481 17.50 17.85 0.77
C VAL A 481 16.49 18.91 1.23
N ARG A 482 15.86 19.63 0.31
CA ARG A 482 14.89 20.69 0.66
C ARG A 482 13.65 20.12 1.35
N ILE A 483 13.13 18.98 0.90
CA ILE A 483 11.98 18.32 1.56
C ILE A 483 12.35 17.88 2.97
N SER A 484 13.50 17.22 3.13
CA SER A 484 13.95 16.75 4.44
C SER A 484 14.13 17.86 5.48
N GLN A 485 14.39 19.09 5.02
CA GLN A 485 14.56 20.29 5.84
C GLN A 485 13.30 21.17 5.90
N HIS A 486 12.19 20.75 5.26
CA HIS A 486 10.96 21.53 5.09
C HIS A 486 11.19 22.91 4.44
N ASP A 487 12.20 23.03 3.57
CA ASP A 487 12.55 24.28 2.86
C ASP A 487 11.85 24.37 1.51
N TYR A 488 10.54 24.57 1.55
CA TYR A 488 9.67 24.81 0.39
C TYR A 488 8.42 25.58 0.83
N ASP A 489 7.72 26.17 -0.16
CA ASP A 489 6.42 26.75 0.09
C ASP A 489 5.31 25.75 -0.25
N MET A 490 5.35 25.14 -1.43
CA MET A 490 4.39 24.11 -1.87
C MET A 490 5.10 23.02 -2.67
N ILE A 491 4.70 21.77 -2.49
CA ILE A 491 5.17 20.61 -3.25
C ILE A 491 4.01 19.81 -3.81
N ILE A 492 4.31 18.81 -4.63
CA ILE A 492 3.39 17.71 -4.91
C ILE A 492 3.80 16.56 -3.99
N GLY A 493 2.90 16.17 -3.09
CA GLY A 493 3.06 15.04 -2.18
C GLY A 493 2.15 13.89 -2.54
N SER A 494 2.54 12.69 -2.14
CA SER A 494 1.75 11.47 -2.27
C SER A 494 1.63 10.78 -0.92
N PHE A 495 0.41 10.42 -0.54
CA PHE A 495 0.08 9.75 0.70
C PHE A 495 -0.61 8.44 0.35
N ALA A 496 0.16 7.36 0.36
CA ALA A 496 -0.42 6.04 0.17
C ALA A 496 -1.19 5.63 1.42
N GLN A 497 -2.44 5.22 1.23
CA GLN A 497 -3.28 4.70 2.29
C GLN A 497 -3.48 3.20 2.08
N SER A 498 -3.52 2.47 3.19
CA SER A 498 -3.91 1.06 3.19
C SER A 498 -5.38 0.91 3.57
N SER A 499 -5.92 -0.27 3.35
CA SER A 499 -7.24 -0.62 3.86
C SER A 499 -7.23 -0.94 5.36
N SER A 500 -6.05 -0.94 5.98
CA SER A 500 -5.82 -1.03 7.43
C SER A 500 -4.88 0.12 7.85
N PRO A 501 -5.38 1.37 7.93
CA PRO A 501 -4.57 2.48 8.39
C PRO A 501 -4.22 2.31 9.87
N GLY A 502 -2.95 2.51 10.21
CA GLY A 502 -2.41 2.29 11.55
C GLY A 502 -1.37 3.32 11.96
N ASN A 503 -0.25 2.84 12.49
CA ASN A 503 0.83 3.66 13.05
C ASN A 503 1.42 4.70 12.08
N GLU A 504 1.38 4.43 10.77
CA GLU A 504 1.87 5.36 9.74
C GLU A 504 1.08 6.69 9.72
N GLN A 505 -0.16 6.71 10.21
CA GLN A 505 -0.97 7.92 10.29
C GLN A 505 -0.36 8.97 11.22
N ARG A 506 0.40 8.55 12.25
CA ARG A 506 1.17 9.47 13.11
C ARG A 506 2.17 10.26 12.29
N GLU A 507 2.89 9.58 11.42
CA GLU A 507 3.93 10.20 10.59
C GLU A 507 3.36 11.20 9.59
N PHE A 508 2.14 10.96 9.08
CA PHE A 508 1.50 11.84 8.11
C PHE A 508 0.88 13.09 8.72
N TRP A 509 0.22 12.98 9.89
CA TRP A 509 -0.75 13.96 10.31
C TRP A 509 -0.50 14.59 11.69
N THR A 510 0.28 13.95 12.59
CA THR A 510 0.37 14.43 13.96
C THR A 510 1.35 15.59 14.17
N SER A 511 1.04 16.38 15.19
CA SER A 511 1.84 17.54 15.63
C SER A 511 3.27 17.17 15.97
N ASP A 512 3.49 16.00 16.56
CA ASP A 512 4.81 15.48 16.95
C ASP A 512 5.76 15.30 15.76
N TYR A 513 5.21 15.02 14.59
CA TYR A 513 5.98 14.86 13.35
C TYR A 513 6.11 16.14 12.53
N ALA A 514 5.40 17.21 12.91
CA ALA A 514 5.38 18.45 12.13
C ALA A 514 6.75 19.06 11.89
N ASP A 515 7.67 19.01 12.86
CA ASP A 515 9.00 19.64 12.75
C ASP A 515 10.16 18.64 12.69
N ARG A 516 9.89 17.36 12.72
CA ARG A 516 10.96 16.35 12.65
C ARG A 516 11.57 16.36 11.24
N PRO A 517 12.89 16.51 11.11
CA PRO A 517 13.56 16.37 9.81
C PRO A 517 13.23 15.01 9.19
N GLN A 518 13.03 14.97 7.87
CA GLN A 518 12.67 13.77 7.10
C GLN A 518 11.29 13.18 7.45
N SER A 519 10.48 13.90 8.22
CA SER A 519 9.13 13.50 8.55
C SER A 519 8.23 13.44 7.30
N ARG A 520 7.25 12.53 7.33
CA ARG A 520 6.21 12.41 6.30
C ARG A 520 5.07 13.42 6.49
N ASN A 521 4.98 14.13 7.62
CA ASN A 521 4.10 15.29 7.80
C ASN A 521 4.64 16.49 7.01
N THR A 522 4.64 16.35 5.70
CA THR A 522 5.15 17.37 4.78
C THR A 522 4.34 18.66 4.82
N ALA A 523 3.05 18.58 5.08
CA ALA A 523 2.20 19.77 5.25
C ALA A 523 2.58 20.58 6.51
N GLY A 524 3.08 19.94 7.56
CA GLY A 524 3.38 20.59 8.85
C GLY A 524 2.13 20.80 9.68
N ILE A 525 1.21 19.85 9.64
CA ILE A 525 -0.05 19.88 10.40
C ILE A 525 0.26 19.87 11.90
N ARG A 526 -0.38 20.80 12.64
CA ARG A 526 -0.38 20.86 14.10
C ARG A 526 -1.79 21.15 14.56
N ASN A 527 -2.49 20.09 14.91
CA ASN A 527 -3.86 20.20 15.36
C ASN A 527 -4.14 19.11 16.42
N PRO A 528 -4.39 19.48 17.70
CA PRO A 528 -4.65 18.51 18.75
C PRO A 528 -5.86 17.62 18.50
N ALA A 529 -6.86 18.09 17.74
CA ALA A 529 -8.00 17.25 17.37
C ALA A 529 -7.58 16.15 16.38
N ILE A 530 -6.72 16.48 15.39
CA ILE A 530 -6.17 15.50 14.47
C ILE A 530 -5.28 14.48 15.22
N ASP A 531 -4.47 14.95 16.18
CA ASP A 531 -3.64 14.07 17.01
C ASP A 531 -4.49 13.03 17.74
N GLN A 532 -5.61 13.47 18.34
CA GLN A 532 -6.53 12.58 19.05
C GLN A 532 -7.24 11.60 18.10
N LEU A 533 -7.68 12.05 16.93
CA LEU A 533 -8.33 11.19 15.93
C LEU A 533 -7.36 10.12 15.41
N VAL A 534 -6.10 10.47 15.17
CA VAL A 534 -5.06 9.50 14.77
C VAL A 534 -4.83 8.45 15.86
N GLU A 535 -4.69 8.88 17.12
CA GLU A 535 -4.48 7.94 18.24
C GLU A 535 -5.69 7.04 18.48
N SER A 536 -6.91 7.54 18.25
CA SER A 536 -8.12 6.72 18.37
C SER A 536 -8.23 5.71 17.23
N LEU A 537 -7.88 6.10 15.99
CA LEU A 537 -7.86 5.22 14.83
C LEU A 537 -6.92 4.02 15.03
N ILE A 538 -5.71 4.28 15.54
CA ILE A 538 -4.72 3.23 15.79
C ILE A 538 -5.20 2.21 16.84
N ARG A 539 -6.13 2.61 17.71
CA ARG A 539 -6.68 1.73 18.76
C ARG A 539 -7.99 1.05 18.38
N ALA A 540 -8.48 1.26 17.17
CA ALA A 540 -9.69 0.60 16.70
C ALA A 540 -9.55 -0.93 16.82
N ASP A 541 -10.56 -1.58 17.39
CA ASP A 541 -10.53 -3.00 17.73
C ASP A 541 -11.44 -3.88 16.86
N SER A 542 -12.17 -3.24 15.95
CA SER A 542 -13.02 -3.91 14.97
C SER A 542 -12.96 -3.19 13.61
N ARG A 543 -13.40 -3.86 12.55
CA ARG A 543 -13.45 -3.27 11.21
C ARG A 543 -14.40 -2.07 11.16
N GLU A 544 -15.58 -2.22 11.74
CA GLU A 544 -16.59 -1.17 11.78
C GLU A 544 -16.07 0.07 12.53
N SER A 545 -15.38 -0.16 13.64
CA SER A 545 -14.75 0.90 14.42
C SER A 545 -13.61 1.57 13.64
N LEU A 546 -12.74 0.80 12.99
CA LEU A 546 -11.68 1.35 12.14
C LEU A 546 -12.24 2.25 11.03
N ASP A 547 -13.31 1.80 10.35
CA ASP A 547 -13.95 2.58 9.29
C ASP A 547 -14.54 3.89 9.84
N ALA A 548 -15.18 3.86 11.02
CA ALA A 548 -15.72 5.05 11.65
C ALA A 548 -14.61 6.05 12.05
N HIS A 549 -13.50 5.56 12.63
CA HIS A 549 -12.36 6.38 13.00
C HIS A 549 -11.67 6.99 11.78
N ALA A 550 -11.53 6.21 10.71
CA ALA A 550 -10.95 6.69 9.45
C ALA A 550 -11.85 7.76 8.80
N ARG A 551 -13.18 7.58 8.78
CA ARG A 551 -14.12 8.62 8.32
C ARG A 551 -14.03 9.89 9.16
N ALA A 552 -13.95 9.79 10.48
CA ALA A 552 -13.78 10.96 11.35
C ALA A 552 -12.48 11.72 11.04
N LEU A 553 -11.36 11.01 10.86
CA LEU A 553 -10.08 11.61 10.48
C LEU A 553 -10.13 12.24 9.07
N ASP A 554 -10.68 11.54 8.08
CA ASP A 554 -10.83 12.04 6.69
C ASP A 554 -11.63 13.35 6.66
N ARG A 555 -12.78 13.37 7.34
CA ARG A 555 -13.65 14.55 7.45
C ARG A 555 -12.92 15.74 8.07
N ALA A 556 -12.24 15.52 9.19
CA ALA A 556 -11.51 16.57 9.89
C ALA A 556 -10.35 17.13 9.04
N LEU A 557 -9.61 16.26 8.34
CA LEU A 557 -8.53 16.70 7.45
C LEU A 557 -9.05 17.50 6.25
N ARG A 558 -10.16 17.08 5.65
CA ARG A 558 -10.76 17.72 4.46
C ARG A 558 -11.28 19.12 4.79
N TRP A 559 -12.04 19.31 5.85
CA TRP A 559 -12.59 20.61 6.24
C TRP A 559 -11.55 21.61 6.76
N ASN A 560 -10.34 21.14 7.09
CA ASN A 560 -9.21 22.01 7.39
C ASN A 560 -8.44 22.48 6.14
N PHE A 561 -8.73 21.95 4.95
CA PHE A 561 -8.09 22.30 3.69
C PHE A 561 -6.56 22.23 3.73
N TYR A 562 -6.00 21.26 4.44
CA TYR A 562 -4.54 21.11 4.56
C TYR A 562 -3.87 20.78 3.22
N LEU A 563 -4.58 20.16 2.29
CA LEU A 563 -4.11 19.70 1.01
C LEU A 563 -5.04 20.19 -0.11
N VAL A 564 -4.51 20.27 -1.32
CA VAL A 564 -5.31 20.40 -2.55
C VAL A 564 -5.23 19.07 -3.30
N PRO A 565 -6.17 18.14 -3.08
CA PRO A 565 -6.17 16.83 -3.73
C PRO A 565 -6.18 16.98 -5.25
N GLN A 566 -5.45 16.10 -5.93
CA GLN A 566 -5.35 16.13 -7.39
C GLN A 566 -6.27 15.07 -8.02
N TYR A 567 -5.74 13.94 -8.41
CA TYR A 567 -6.47 12.90 -9.12
C TYR A 567 -5.82 11.54 -8.92
N HIS A 568 -6.59 10.50 -9.19
CA HIS A 568 -6.12 9.13 -9.18
C HIS A 568 -6.63 8.36 -10.41
N ASN A 569 -5.99 7.22 -10.67
CA ASN A 569 -6.48 6.24 -11.64
C ASN A 569 -7.63 5.44 -10.99
N PRO A 570 -8.82 5.35 -11.62
CA PRO A 570 -9.97 4.64 -11.04
C PRO A 570 -9.83 3.12 -10.96
N GLY A 571 -8.71 2.56 -11.39
CA GLY A 571 -8.41 1.14 -11.35
C GLY A 571 -7.11 0.79 -12.06
N ALA A 572 -6.64 -0.44 -11.90
CA ALA A 572 -5.48 -0.94 -12.61
C ALA A 572 -5.80 -1.14 -14.11
N ARG A 573 -5.06 -0.47 -14.98
CA ARG A 573 -5.19 -0.59 -16.44
C ARG A 573 -4.27 -1.67 -16.93
N ILE A 574 -4.83 -2.72 -17.51
CA ILE A 574 -4.08 -3.88 -18.00
C ILE A 574 -4.33 -4.06 -19.49
N ALA A 575 -3.27 -3.98 -20.28
CA ALA A 575 -3.27 -4.43 -21.66
C ALA A 575 -2.61 -5.81 -21.74
N TYR A 576 -3.21 -6.73 -22.48
CA TYR A 576 -2.74 -8.10 -22.55
C TYR A 576 -3.02 -8.74 -23.92
N TRP A 577 -2.16 -9.63 -24.34
CA TRP A 577 -2.42 -10.47 -25.49
C TRP A 577 -3.45 -11.54 -25.14
N ARG A 578 -4.47 -11.72 -25.97
CA ARG A 578 -5.62 -12.58 -25.71
C ARG A 578 -5.32 -14.08 -25.71
N LYS A 579 -4.05 -14.48 -25.79
CA LYS A 579 -3.61 -15.82 -25.40
C LYS A 579 -3.74 -16.05 -23.89
N LEU A 580 -3.74 -14.98 -23.11
CA LEU A 580 -3.97 -15.02 -21.67
C LEU A 580 -5.46 -15.06 -21.37
N ALA A 581 -5.81 -15.87 -20.40
CA ALA A 581 -7.15 -15.98 -19.81
C ALA A 581 -7.06 -15.85 -18.30
N PHE A 582 -8.16 -15.47 -17.67
CA PHE A 582 -8.23 -15.19 -16.25
C PHE A 582 -9.62 -15.53 -15.69
N PRO A 583 -9.74 -15.79 -14.39
CA PRO A 583 -11.02 -16.02 -13.74
C PRO A 583 -11.78 -14.71 -13.54
N LEU A 584 -13.10 -14.80 -13.39
CA LEU A 584 -13.97 -13.68 -13.03
C LEU A 584 -14.99 -14.17 -11.97
N PRO A 585 -15.38 -13.30 -11.02
CA PRO A 585 -14.91 -11.91 -10.83
C PRO A 585 -13.46 -11.85 -10.35
N PHE A 586 -12.82 -10.68 -10.50
CA PHE A 586 -11.54 -10.41 -9.84
C PHE A 586 -11.73 -10.25 -8.33
N PRO A 587 -10.68 -10.46 -7.52
CA PRO A 587 -10.70 -10.14 -6.10
C PRO A 587 -10.97 -8.65 -5.85
N ASP A 588 -11.65 -8.33 -4.74
CA ASP A 588 -12.08 -6.96 -4.44
C ASP A 588 -10.92 -5.99 -4.15
N TYR A 589 -9.80 -6.50 -3.65
CA TYR A 589 -8.68 -5.65 -3.20
C TYR A 589 -7.41 -5.81 -4.01
N GLY A 590 -7.44 -6.50 -5.12
CA GLY A 590 -6.23 -6.66 -5.94
C GLY A 590 -6.42 -7.51 -7.18
N LEU A 591 -5.35 -7.60 -7.97
CA LEU A 591 -5.29 -8.45 -9.15
C LEU A 591 -4.31 -9.59 -8.88
N ASP A 592 -4.81 -10.83 -8.82
CA ASP A 592 -3.97 -12.02 -8.72
C ASP A 592 -3.58 -12.53 -10.11
N LEU A 593 -2.40 -12.14 -10.57
CA LEU A 593 -1.86 -12.61 -11.85
C LEU A 593 -1.48 -14.10 -11.83
N ASP A 594 -1.27 -14.69 -10.66
CA ASP A 594 -0.94 -16.10 -10.53
C ASP A 594 -2.13 -17.01 -10.83
N ALA A 595 -3.36 -16.46 -10.74
CA ALA A 595 -4.59 -17.13 -11.15
C ALA A 595 -4.83 -17.14 -12.67
N TRP A 596 -4.02 -16.40 -13.45
CA TRP A 596 -4.13 -16.35 -14.91
C TRP A 596 -3.51 -17.59 -15.55
N TRP A 597 -3.91 -17.90 -16.78
CA TRP A 597 -3.36 -19.03 -17.54
C TRP A 597 -3.25 -18.72 -19.04
N VAL A 598 -2.49 -19.52 -19.75
CA VAL A 598 -2.42 -19.48 -21.21
C VAL A 598 -3.48 -20.41 -21.78
N ASP A 599 -4.42 -19.83 -22.53
CA ASP A 599 -5.40 -20.61 -23.31
C ASP A 599 -4.76 -21.10 -24.60
N SER A 600 -4.59 -22.39 -24.77
CA SER A 600 -3.86 -22.98 -25.89
C SER A 600 -4.49 -22.69 -27.27
N GLN A 601 -5.85 -22.66 -27.34
CA GLN A 601 -6.53 -22.36 -28.61
C GLN A 601 -6.36 -20.90 -29.00
N ARG A 602 -6.42 -19.99 -28.02
CA ARG A 602 -6.19 -18.56 -28.25
C ARG A 602 -4.73 -18.28 -28.54
N ALA A 603 -3.81 -18.99 -27.89
CA ALA A 603 -2.37 -18.87 -28.15
C ALA A 603 -2.06 -19.22 -29.62
N SER A 604 -2.54 -20.35 -30.12
CA SER A 604 -2.35 -20.73 -31.53
C SER A 604 -2.92 -19.71 -32.53
N ARG A 605 -4.03 -19.04 -32.19
CA ARG A 605 -4.59 -17.96 -33.05
C ARG A 605 -3.69 -16.72 -33.04
N VAL A 606 -3.13 -16.37 -31.89
CA VAL A 606 -2.22 -15.23 -31.75
C VAL A 606 -0.93 -15.50 -32.53
N GLU A 607 -0.33 -16.67 -32.36
CA GLU A 607 0.88 -17.11 -33.08
C GLU A 607 0.69 -17.09 -34.60
N ALA A 608 -0.37 -17.73 -35.12
CA ALA A 608 -0.67 -17.71 -36.54
C ALA A 608 -0.85 -16.29 -37.09
N ALA A 609 -1.44 -15.40 -36.30
CA ALA A 609 -1.65 -14.02 -36.68
C ALA A 609 -0.39 -13.17 -36.64
N GLN A 610 0.60 -13.53 -35.83
CA GLN A 610 1.95 -12.89 -35.78
C GLN A 610 2.81 -13.35 -36.94
N ASP A 611 2.77 -14.64 -37.30
CA ASP A 611 3.53 -15.20 -38.44
C ASP A 611 3.08 -14.56 -39.76
N ASP A 612 1.77 -14.28 -39.95
CA ASP A 612 1.25 -13.55 -41.11
C ASP A 612 1.75 -12.10 -41.23
N GLN A 613 2.38 -11.53 -40.20
CA GLN A 613 2.92 -10.16 -40.20
C GLN A 613 4.45 -10.11 -40.43
N GLN A 614 5.12 -11.25 -40.38
CA GLN A 614 6.55 -11.30 -40.75
C GLN A 614 6.66 -11.34 -42.29
N PRO A 615 7.41 -10.40 -42.92
CA PRO A 615 7.53 -10.28 -44.36
C PRO A 615 8.26 -11.45 -45.01
#